data_86b7ea643e5edeacd25c2a00b4608632
#
_entry.id   86b7ea643e5edeacd25c2a00b4608632
#
_cell.length_a   1.000
_cell.length_b   1.000
_cell.length_c   1.000
_cell.angle_alpha   90.00
_cell.angle_beta   90.00
_cell.angle_gamma   90.00
#
_symmetry.space_group_name_H-M   'P 1'
#
loop_
_entity.id
_entity.type
_entity.pdbx_description
1 polymer ?
#
loop_
_entity_poly.entity_id
_entity_poly.type
_entity_poly.pdbx_seq_one_letter_code
_entity_poly.pdbx_strand_id
1 'polypeptide(L)'
;MVSYFVPRGRFLLKAGNIRKAIQEQQQPKQVLQNGNWPVLRHFRQLPANAASNESTIAKPKPQHVKQQTQLQLRRNVLSRWTGFLLRWAPMGLCVFGAIEWQLHKFRCGRDGTQRTASQFQSQVYCSLPLRIISRCWGWLASCYMPNTLRPYIYGWYSNIFKVNIDEALYPDYNHYTSLAEFFTRPLKEGARIIDDKSPLVSPADGKVLHFGSAADTLIEQVKGVNYSIEDFLGPLQTVEQSNEPISYAQALKKKRDDSTELYQCVIYLAPGDYHRFHSPAAWEPTVRRHFSGELLSVSPKVANWLPGLFCLNERVLYMGKWKHGFFSYTAVGATNVGSVEIYMDSDLKTNRWTGFNVGAHPPSTYEYDELQLDVKRPDQPGQKFSKGDLIGQFNMGSTIVLLFEAPKNFKFDIVAGQKISVGQSLGHIVDRK
;
A
#
# COMPACT_ATOMS: atom_id res chain seq x y z
N MET A 1 54.91 -15.86 -28.26
CA MET A 1 54.60 -14.95 -29.34
C MET A 1 53.21 -15.27 -29.85
N VAL A 2 52.25 -14.50 -29.51
CA VAL A 2 51.15 -13.93 -30.32
C VAL A 2 50.34 -13.03 -29.41
N SER A 3 50.47 -11.75 -29.68
CA SER A 3 49.81 -10.63 -29.01
C SER A 3 48.42 -10.52 -29.58
N TYR A 4 47.40 -10.39 -28.74
CA TYR A 4 46.08 -9.84 -29.14
C TYR A 4 45.77 -8.57 -28.37
N PHE A 5 45.79 -7.50 -29.12
CA PHE A 5 45.29 -6.17 -28.80
C PHE A 5 43.78 -6.21 -28.60
N VAL A 6 43.26 -5.65 -27.53
CA VAL A 6 41.85 -5.32 -27.36
C VAL A 6 41.75 -3.82 -27.12
N PRO A 7 40.96 -3.08 -27.94
CA PRO A 7 40.85 -1.62 -27.83
C PRO A 7 39.96 -1.23 -26.64
N ARG A 8 40.44 -0.24 -25.90
CA ARG A 8 39.67 0.50 -24.89
C ARG A 8 38.59 1.34 -25.59
N GLY A 9 37.35 0.86 -25.60
CA GLY A 9 36.16 1.66 -25.93
C GLY A 9 35.59 2.31 -24.68
N ARG A 10 35.69 3.63 -24.57
CA ARG A 10 34.95 4.43 -23.60
C ARG A 10 33.45 4.34 -23.93
N PHE A 11 32.65 3.74 -23.06
CA PHE A 11 31.20 3.92 -23.09
C PHE A 11 30.81 4.94 -22.01
N LEU A 12 30.81 6.21 -22.42
CA LEU A 12 30.03 7.30 -21.84
C LEU A 12 28.66 7.24 -22.51
N LEU A 13 27.70 6.56 -21.89
CA LEU A 13 26.31 6.67 -22.34
C LEU A 13 25.35 6.40 -21.18
N LYS A 14 24.54 7.42 -20.94
CA LYS A 14 23.14 7.46 -20.57
C LYS A 14 22.75 7.58 -19.10
N ALA A 15 23.24 8.60 -18.42
CA ALA A 15 22.47 9.22 -17.32
C ALA A 15 21.28 10.09 -17.84
N GLY A 16 21.23 10.37 -19.16
CA GLY A 16 20.19 11.22 -19.75
C GLY A 16 18.82 10.56 -19.96
N ASN A 17 18.75 9.26 -20.13
CA ASN A 17 17.50 8.62 -20.50
C ASN A 17 16.59 8.31 -19.30
N ILE A 18 17.14 8.16 -18.11
CA ILE A 18 16.34 7.95 -16.89
C ILE A 18 15.64 9.24 -16.47
N ARG A 19 16.31 10.39 -16.64
CA ARG A 19 15.67 11.70 -16.37
C ARG A 19 14.53 11.99 -17.36
N LYS A 20 14.63 11.55 -18.61
CA LYS A 20 13.56 11.73 -19.60
C LYS A 20 12.33 10.87 -19.30
N ALA A 21 12.51 9.64 -18.88
CA ALA A 21 11.41 8.77 -18.49
C ALA A 21 10.67 9.25 -17.23
N ILE A 22 11.39 9.85 -16.29
CA ILE A 22 10.79 10.45 -15.08
C ILE A 22 10.06 11.76 -15.43
N GLN A 23 10.57 12.55 -16.38
CA GLN A 23 9.92 13.79 -16.83
C GLN A 23 8.67 13.52 -17.69
N GLU A 24 8.65 12.45 -18.47
CA GLU A 24 7.47 12.08 -19.29
C GLU A 24 6.32 11.52 -18.45
N GLN A 25 6.58 10.96 -17.27
CA GLN A 25 5.53 10.57 -16.34
C GLN A 25 4.99 11.74 -15.47
N GLN A 26 5.66 12.90 -15.51
CA GLN A 26 5.22 14.10 -14.77
C GLN A 26 4.33 15.04 -15.57
N GLN A 27 4.06 14.79 -16.85
CA GLN A 27 3.10 15.59 -17.60
C GLN A 27 1.69 15.04 -17.44
N PRO A 28 0.69 15.88 -17.12
CA PRO A 28 -0.69 15.44 -17.07
C PRO A 28 -1.11 14.98 -18.47
N LYS A 29 -1.48 13.71 -18.60
CA LYS A 29 -2.11 13.20 -19.82
C LYS A 29 -3.38 13.99 -20.06
N GLN A 30 -3.37 14.86 -21.04
CA GLN A 30 -4.58 15.43 -21.62
C GLN A 30 -5.40 14.24 -22.18
N VAL A 31 -6.48 13.91 -21.49
CA VAL A 31 -7.47 12.95 -21.96
C VAL A 31 -8.17 13.61 -23.14
N LEU A 32 -7.81 13.20 -24.35
CA LEU A 32 -8.56 13.49 -25.56
C LEU A 32 -9.99 12.93 -25.39
N GLN A 33 -10.96 13.83 -25.33
CA GLN A 33 -12.37 13.52 -25.50
C GLN A 33 -12.60 13.03 -26.93
N ASN A 34 -12.64 11.74 -27.14
CA ASN A 34 -13.26 11.12 -28.30
C ASN A 34 -13.87 9.80 -27.87
N GLY A 35 -15.05 9.87 -27.32
CA GLY A 35 -15.92 8.74 -27.02
C GLY A 35 -17.19 8.84 -27.83
N ASN A 36 -17.19 8.30 -29.06
CA ASN A 36 -18.40 8.05 -29.83
C ASN A 36 -19.21 6.94 -29.17
N TRP A 37 -20.30 7.30 -28.55
CA TRP A 37 -21.37 6.38 -28.20
C TRP A 37 -22.47 6.50 -29.27
N PRO A 38 -22.98 5.41 -29.85
CA PRO A 38 -24.07 5.46 -30.80
C PRO A 38 -25.39 5.74 -30.07
N VAL A 39 -25.92 6.95 -30.23
CA VAL A 39 -27.28 7.31 -29.83
C VAL A 39 -28.20 6.84 -30.93
N LEU A 40 -29.05 5.87 -30.63
CA LEU A 40 -30.16 5.43 -31.46
C LEU A 40 -31.12 6.62 -31.67
N ARG A 41 -31.15 7.12 -32.92
CA ARG A 41 -32.15 8.06 -33.40
C ARG A 41 -33.43 7.28 -33.74
N HIS A 42 -34.46 7.52 -32.99
CA HIS A 42 -35.84 7.35 -33.48
C HIS A 42 -36.48 8.73 -33.51
N PHE A 43 -36.34 9.42 -34.65
CA PHE A 43 -37.20 10.54 -34.99
C PHE A 43 -38.43 10.01 -35.73
N ARG A 44 -39.59 10.05 -35.08
CA ARG A 44 -40.89 9.93 -35.71
C ARG A 44 -41.27 11.32 -36.24
N GLN A 45 -41.38 11.44 -37.55
CA GLN A 45 -41.95 12.62 -38.25
C GLN A 45 -43.41 12.73 -37.89
N LEU A 46 -43.83 13.92 -37.46
CA LEU A 46 -45.23 14.33 -37.39
C LEU A 46 -45.51 15.38 -38.49
N PRO A 47 -46.66 15.35 -39.14
CA PRO A 47 -46.94 16.18 -40.30
C PRO A 47 -47.32 17.61 -39.91
N ALA A 48 -46.92 18.55 -40.79
CA ALA A 48 -47.33 19.92 -40.77
C ALA A 48 -48.77 20.00 -41.31
N ASN A 49 -49.67 20.59 -40.51
CA ASN A 49 -50.77 21.46 -40.93
C ASN A 49 -51.76 21.67 -39.81
N ALA A 50 -51.86 22.88 -39.31
CA ALA A 50 -53.10 23.57 -39.01
C ALA A 50 -52.80 25.02 -38.58
N ALA A 51 -53.36 25.91 -39.34
CA ALA A 51 -53.23 27.34 -39.14
C ALA A 51 -54.16 27.86 -38.02
N SER A 52 -53.72 29.01 -37.45
CA SER A 52 -54.58 30.05 -36.86
C SER A 52 -55.46 29.70 -35.67
N ASN A 53 -55.08 30.18 -34.50
CA ASN A 53 -55.92 31.02 -33.64
C ASN A 53 -55.08 31.82 -32.65
N GLU A 54 -54.96 33.11 -32.86
CA GLU A 54 -54.41 34.07 -31.90
C GLU A 54 -55.33 34.16 -30.67
N SER A 55 -54.84 33.67 -29.54
CA SER A 55 -55.36 34.10 -28.25
C SER A 55 -54.19 34.70 -27.46
N THR A 56 -54.34 35.97 -27.16
CA THR A 56 -53.37 36.80 -26.42
C THR A 56 -53.13 36.26 -25.02
N ILE A 57 -52.09 35.45 -24.82
CA ILE A 57 -51.63 35.05 -23.51
C ILE A 57 -50.40 35.91 -23.17
N ALA A 58 -50.52 36.73 -22.14
CA ALA A 58 -49.49 37.60 -21.63
C ALA A 58 -48.21 36.79 -21.32
N LYS A 59 -47.09 37.13 -21.97
CA LYS A 59 -45.78 36.53 -21.72
C LYS A 59 -45.34 36.84 -20.28
N PRO A 60 -45.05 35.85 -19.44
CA PRO A 60 -44.54 36.10 -18.09
C PRO A 60 -43.16 36.78 -18.15
N LYS A 61 -42.92 37.74 -17.28
CA LYS A 61 -41.68 38.52 -17.19
C LYS A 61 -40.44 37.59 -17.00
N PRO A 62 -39.34 37.82 -17.69
CA PRO A 62 -38.17 36.89 -17.73
C PRO A 62 -37.48 36.65 -16.37
N GLN A 63 -37.75 37.42 -15.34
CA GLN A 63 -37.22 37.21 -13.99
C GLN A 63 -37.92 36.05 -13.24
N HIS A 64 -39.23 35.81 -13.44
CA HIS A 64 -39.92 34.71 -12.78
C HIS A 64 -39.54 33.33 -13.33
N VAL A 65 -39.22 33.23 -14.61
CA VAL A 65 -38.80 31.98 -15.24
C VAL A 65 -37.41 31.53 -14.74
N LYS A 66 -36.48 32.47 -14.57
CA LYS A 66 -35.13 32.16 -14.03
C LYS A 66 -35.19 31.70 -12.58
N GLN A 67 -36.06 32.25 -11.75
CA GLN A 67 -36.22 31.80 -10.36
C GLN A 67 -36.84 30.40 -10.25
N GLN A 68 -37.85 30.09 -11.06
CA GLN A 68 -38.46 28.75 -11.05
C GLN A 68 -37.50 27.67 -11.56
N THR A 69 -36.70 27.99 -12.57
CA THR A 69 -35.70 27.04 -13.08
C THR A 69 -34.57 26.79 -12.06
N GLN A 70 -34.15 27.81 -11.33
CA GLN A 70 -33.15 27.62 -10.25
C GLN A 70 -33.72 26.83 -9.06
N LEU A 71 -34.97 27.03 -8.70
CA LEU A 71 -35.64 26.27 -7.64
C LEU A 71 -35.83 24.80 -8.04
N GLN A 72 -36.18 24.51 -9.28
CA GLN A 72 -36.28 23.14 -9.80
C GLN A 72 -34.92 22.44 -9.87
N LEU A 73 -33.86 23.14 -10.28
CA LEU A 73 -32.49 22.60 -10.25
C LEU A 73 -32.03 22.27 -8.83
N ARG A 74 -32.28 23.18 -7.87
CA ARG A 74 -31.98 22.92 -6.45
C ARG A 74 -32.77 21.73 -5.89
N ARG A 75 -34.05 21.60 -6.22
CA ARG A 75 -34.90 20.46 -5.81
C ARG A 75 -34.38 19.13 -6.39
N ASN A 76 -34.00 19.10 -7.66
CA ASN A 76 -33.46 17.89 -8.31
C ASN A 76 -32.10 17.50 -7.79
N VAL A 77 -31.25 18.46 -7.44
CA VAL A 77 -29.97 18.19 -6.80
C VAL A 77 -30.17 17.66 -5.36
N LEU A 78 -31.03 18.31 -4.58
CA LEU A 78 -31.37 17.82 -3.22
C LEU A 78 -31.99 16.42 -3.23
N SER A 79 -32.91 16.12 -4.16
CA SER A 79 -33.56 14.81 -4.24
C SER A 79 -32.56 13.70 -4.67
N ARG A 80 -31.59 14.02 -5.51
CA ARG A 80 -30.50 13.08 -5.84
C ARG A 80 -29.58 12.82 -4.65
N TRP A 81 -29.25 13.86 -3.87
CA TRP A 81 -28.44 13.73 -2.66
C TRP A 81 -29.18 13.00 -1.53
N THR A 82 -30.48 13.27 -1.33
CA THR A 82 -31.27 12.53 -0.34
C THR A 82 -31.46 11.07 -0.74
N GLY A 83 -31.65 10.77 -2.03
CA GLY A 83 -31.69 9.39 -2.52
C GLY A 83 -30.35 8.66 -2.37
N PHE A 84 -29.25 9.36 -2.57
CA PHE A 84 -27.91 8.82 -2.33
C PHE A 84 -27.68 8.57 -0.83
N LEU A 85 -27.94 9.54 0.02
CA LEU A 85 -27.79 9.41 1.47
C LEU A 85 -28.68 8.32 2.06
N LEU A 86 -29.94 8.19 1.64
CA LEU A 86 -30.85 7.14 2.11
C LEU A 86 -30.43 5.74 1.67
N ARG A 87 -29.79 5.59 0.52
CA ARG A 87 -29.27 4.28 0.06
C ARG A 87 -27.97 3.87 0.78
N TRP A 88 -27.16 4.84 1.18
CA TRP A 88 -25.84 4.58 1.76
C TRP A 88 -25.79 4.77 3.28
N ALA A 89 -26.77 5.47 3.89
CA ALA A 89 -26.87 5.64 5.34
C ALA A 89 -26.90 4.31 6.12
N PRO A 90 -27.63 3.26 5.68
CA PRO A 90 -27.61 1.98 6.40
C PRO A 90 -26.22 1.35 6.41
N MET A 91 -25.49 1.43 5.29
CA MET A 91 -24.13 0.89 5.20
C MET A 91 -23.14 1.72 6.03
N GLY A 92 -23.26 3.04 6.01
CA GLY A 92 -22.49 3.94 6.89
C GLY A 92 -22.75 3.68 8.36
N LEU A 93 -24.01 3.45 8.74
CA LEU A 93 -24.39 3.11 10.12
C LEU A 93 -23.88 1.73 10.54
N CYS A 94 -23.90 0.73 9.66
CA CYS A 94 -23.32 -0.59 9.93
C CYS A 94 -21.81 -0.51 10.12
N VAL A 95 -21.10 0.24 9.28
CA VAL A 95 -19.65 0.45 9.40
C VAL A 95 -19.33 1.24 10.69
N PHE A 96 -20.09 2.30 10.98
CA PHE A 96 -19.93 3.08 12.20
C PHE A 96 -20.25 2.23 13.44
N GLY A 97 -21.35 1.46 13.42
CA GLY A 97 -21.69 0.54 14.49
C GLY A 97 -20.66 -0.57 14.72
N ALA A 98 -20.07 -1.10 13.65
CA ALA A 98 -18.99 -2.08 13.75
C ALA A 98 -17.70 -1.46 14.34
N ILE A 99 -17.38 -0.22 13.94
CA ILE A 99 -16.25 0.54 14.48
C ILE A 99 -16.50 0.86 15.97
N GLU A 100 -17.67 1.38 16.35
CA GLU A 100 -18.02 1.68 17.73
C GLU A 100 -18.07 0.42 18.59
N TRP A 101 -18.62 -0.68 18.08
CA TRP A 101 -18.61 -1.96 18.77
C TRP A 101 -17.19 -2.50 19.00
N GLN A 102 -16.31 -2.39 18.00
CA GLN A 102 -14.88 -2.69 18.18
C GLN A 102 -14.23 -1.76 19.21
N LEU A 103 -14.47 -0.46 19.12
CA LEU A 103 -13.93 0.53 20.06
C LEU A 103 -14.43 0.28 21.49
N HIS A 104 -15.71 -0.11 21.64
CA HIS A 104 -16.30 -0.43 22.96
C HIS A 104 -15.66 -1.70 23.56
N LYS A 105 -15.46 -2.76 22.77
CA LYS A 105 -14.72 -3.96 23.22
C LYS A 105 -13.28 -3.62 23.63
N PHE A 106 -12.59 -2.73 22.91
CA PHE A 106 -11.25 -2.29 23.26
C PHE A 106 -11.22 -1.41 24.54
N ARG A 107 -12.31 -0.68 24.84
CA ARG A 107 -12.43 0.11 26.08
C ARG A 107 -12.71 -0.77 27.30
N CYS A 108 -13.46 -1.85 27.16
CA CYS A 108 -13.74 -2.78 28.25
C CYS A 108 -12.57 -3.73 28.59
N GLY A 109 -11.53 -3.83 27.76
CA GLY A 109 -10.33 -4.66 28.01
C GLY A 109 -9.24 -3.97 28.84
N ARG A 110 -9.58 -3.16 29.82
CA ARG A 110 -8.61 -2.37 30.62
C ARG A 110 -7.88 -3.16 31.70
N ASP A 111 -8.12 -4.44 31.82
CA ASP A 111 -7.35 -5.32 32.71
C ASP A 111 -6.06 -5.75 31.98
N GLY A 112 -4.90 -5.37 32.54
CA GLY A 112 -3.55 -5.40 31.95
C GLY A 112 -2.97 -6.75 31.48
N THR A 113 -3.80 -7.74 31.19
CA THR A 113 -3.41 -8.97 30.51
C THR A 113 -3.70 -8.84 29.02
N GLN A 114 -2.68 -8.83 28.18
CA GLN A 114 -2.81 -8.91 26.72
C GLN A 114 -3.53 -10.22 26.36
N ARG A 115 -4.84 -10.17 26.17
CA ARG A 115 -5.61 -11.32 25.69
C ARG A 115 -5.49 -11.37 24.18
N THR A 116 -4.79 -12.37 23.68
CA THR A 116 -4.82 -12.73 22.26
C THR A 116 -6.22 -13.20 21.86
N ALA A 117 -6.57 -13.02 20.57
CA ALA A 117 -7.85 -13.46 20.04
C ALA A 117 -8.00 -14.98 20.23
N SER A 118 -9.17 -15.41 20.70
CA SER A 118 -9.53 -16.83 20.66
C SER A 118 -9.73 -17.27 19.18
N GLN A 119 -9.61 -18.55 18.91
CA GLN A 119 -9.80 -19.11 17.57
C GLN A 119 -11.15 -18.68 16.96
N PHE A 120 -12.23 -18.73 17.76
CA PHE A 120 -13.54 -18.26 17.33
C PHE A 120 -13.57 -16.77 17.00
N GLN A 121 -12.96 -15.92 17.81
CA GLN A 121 -12.88 -14.47 17.55
C GLN A 121 -12.09 -14.18 16.28
N SER A 122 -11.00 -14.90 16.05
CA SER A 122 -10.20 -14.79 14.82
C SER A 122 -11.03 -15.16 13.59
N GLN A 123 -11.76 -16.28 13.64
CA GLN A 123 -12.63 -16.73 12.55
C GLN A 123 -13.75 -15.73 12.25
N VAL A 124 -14.43 -15.22 13.28
CA VAL A 124 -15.47 -14.18 13.11
C VAL A 124 -14.89 -12.91 12.50
N TYR A 125 -13.70 -12.48 12.91
CA TYR A 125 -13.06 -11.30 12.36
C TYR A 125 -12.64 -11.49 10.89
N CYS A 126 -12.08 -12.64 10.54
CA CYS A 126 -11.73 -13.01 9.17
C CYS A 126 -12.95 -13.20 8.25
N SER A 127 -14.12 -13.55 8.82
CA SER A 127 -15.37 -13.69 8.03
C SER A 127 -16.01 -12.34 7.62
N LEU A 128 -15.53 -11.22 8.16
CA LEU A 128 -16.02 -9.90 7.77
C LEU A 128 -15.61 -9.60 6.31
N PRO A 129 -16.50 -9.00 5.50
CA PRO A 129 -16.22 -8.72 4.08
C PRO A 129 -15.27 -7.51 3.89
N LEU A 130 -14.15 -7.51 4.61
CA LEU A 130 -13.21 -6.39 4.64
C LEU A 130 -12.55 -6.12 3.28
N ARG A 131 -12.39 -7.14 2.44
CA ARG A 131 -11.89 -6.99 1.06
C ARG A 131 -12.87 -6.17 0.19
N ILE A 132 -14.18 -6.43 0.33
CA ILE A 132 -15.22 -5.68 -0.40
C ILE A 132 -15.23 -4.24 0.10
N ILE A 133 -15.22 -4.04 1.42
CA ILE A 133 -15.19 -2.72 2.06
C ILE A 133 -13.96 -1.94 1.58
N SER A 134 -12.79 -2.57 1.56
CA SER A 134 -11.54 -1.95 1.10
C SER A 134 -11.60 -1.53 -0.38
N ARG A 135 -12.23 -2.33 -1.24
CA ARG A 135 -12.43 -1.95 -2.66
C ARG A 135 -13.39 -0.79 -2.83
N CYS A 136 -14.53 -0.83 -2.14
CA CYS A 136 -15.49 0.28 -2.15
C CYS A 136 -14.83 1.56 -1.66
N TRP A 137 -14.00 1.47 -0.61
CA TRP A 137 -13.25 2.59 -0.09
C TRP A 137 -12.20 3.09 -1.08
N GLY A 138 -11.41 2.21 -1.70
CA GLY A 138 -10.41 2.56 -2.71
C GLY A 138 -11.06 3.26 -3.92
N TRP A 139 -12.21 2.75 -4.39
CA TRP A 139 -13.00 3.41 -5.43
C TRP A 139 -13.48 4.80 -5.00
N LEU A 140 -14.05 4.92 -3.79
CA LEU A 140 -14.51 6.21 -3.25
C LEU A 140 -13.35 7.21 -3.11
N ALA A 141 -12.22 6.77 -2.58
CA ALA A 141 -11.03 7.60 -2.42
C ALA A 141 -10.45 8.07 -3.75
N SER A 142 -10.65 7.31 -4.83
CA SER A 142 -10.21 7.65 -6.18
C SER A 142 -11.19 8.56 -6.94
N CYS A 143 -12.40 8.79 -6.39
CA CYS A 143 -13.37 9.68 -7.01
C CYS A 143 -12.86 11.12 -7.04
N TYR A 144 -13.15 11.81 -8.15
CA TYR A 144 -12.82 13.23 -8.29
C TYR A 144 -13.49 14.08 -7.21
N MET A 145 -12.69 14.86 -6.51
CA MET A 145 -13.12 15.80 -5.47
C MET A 145 -13.25 17.21 -6.06
N PRO A 146 -14.40 17.86 -5.97
CA PRO A 146 -14.58 19.25 -6.41
C PRO A 146 -13.61 20.19 -5.69
N ASN A 147 -12.99 21.14 -6.42
CA ASN A 147 -12.00 22.07 -5.88
C ASN A 147 -12.46 22.80 -4.62
N THR A 148 -13.74 23.20 -4.58
CA THR A 148 -14.32 23.90 -3.42
C THR A 148 -14.37 23.07 -2.14
N LEU A 149 -14.33 21.75 -2.23
CA LEU A 149 -14.39 20.83 -1.08
C LEU A 149 -13.01 20.36 -0.63
N ARG A 150 -12.01 20.39 -1.52
CA ARG A 150 -10.65 19.87 -1.23
C ARG A 150 -10.01 20.46 0.02
N PRO A 151 -9.93 21.79 0.20
CA PRO A 151 -9.30 22.37 1.38
C PRO A 151 -9.99 21.95 2.69
N TYR A 152 -11.32 21.83 2.68
CA TYR A 152 -12.07 21.44 3.87
C TYR A 152 -11.87 19.96 4.21
N ILE A 153 -12.00 19.07 3.22
CA ILE A 153 -11.91 17.61 3.43
C ILE A 153 -10.47 17.21 3.73
N TYR A 154 -9.50 17.68 2.94
CA TYR A 154 -8.09 17.35 3.15
C TYR A 154 -7.51 18.05 4.38
N GLY A 155 -7.96 19.30 4.69
CA GLY A 155 -7.61 19.98 5.92
C GLY A 155 -8.14 19.26 7.16
N TRP A 156 -9.39 18.82 7.14
CA TRP A 156 -9.98 18.01 8.20
C TRP A 156 -9.24 16.67 8.39
N TYR A 157 -8.94 15.97 7.27
CA TYR A 157 -8.15 14.75 7.28
C TYR A 157 -6.75 15.00 7.88
N SER A 158 -6.06 16.05 7.44
CA SER A 158 -4.74 16.42 7.93
C SER A 158 -4.73 16.70 9.43
N ASN A 159 -5.75 17.38 9.94
CA ASN A 159 -5.90 17.67 11.37
C ASN A 159 -6.11 16.41 12.20
N ILE A 160 -6.94 15.47 11.74
CA ILE A 160 -7.23 14.21 12.47
C ILE A 160 -6.00 13.31 12.49
N PHE A 161 -5.39 13.10 11.32
CA PHE A 161 -4.30 12.14 11.15
C PHE A 161 -2.91 12.76 11.32
N LYS A 162 -2.85 14.07 11.63
CA LYS A 162 -1.58 14.79 11.84
C LYS A 162 -0.65 14.77 10.62
N VAL A 163 -1.25 14.93 9.42
CA VAL A 163 -0.50 15.02 8.17
C VAL A 163 0.32 16.29 8.15
N ASN A 164 1.62 16.19 7.90
CA ASN A 164 2.46 17.35 7.62
C ASN A 164 2.41 17.64 6.11
N ILE A 165 1.58 18.63 5.72
CA ILE A 165 1.43 19.01 4.32
C ILE A 165 2.61 19.84 3.81
N ASP A 166 3.32 20.52 4.70
CA ASP A 166 4.45 21.39 4.32
C ASP A 166 5.64 20.61 3.75
N GLU A 167 5.76 19.33 4.10
CA GLU A 167 6.75 18.41 3.52
C GLU A 167 6.36 17.90 2.13
N ALA A 168 5.08 18.01 1.75
CA ALA A 168 4.62 17.56 0.45
C ALA A 168 5.20 18.41 -0.69
N LEU A 169 5.46 17.76 -1.83
CA LEU A 169 5.92 18.46 -3.04
C LEU A 169 4.95 19.57 -3.45
N TYR A 170 3.65 19.32 -3.28
CA TYR A 170 2.58 20.28 -3.53
C TYR A 170 1.83 20.55 -2.22
N PRO A 171 2.13 21.64 -1.49
CA PRO A 171 1.49 21.94 -0.20
C PRO A 171 0.04 22.45 -0.34
N ASP A 172 -0.40 22.81 -1.55
CA ASP A 172 -1.77 23.24 -1.80
C ASP A 172 -2.71 22.02 -1.94
N TYR A 173 -3.74 21.96 -1.10
CA TYR A 173 -4.77 20.93 -1.17
C TYR A 173 -5.52 20.89 -2.50
N ASN A 174 -5.62 22.02 -3.20
CA ASN A 174 -6.30 22.09 -4.50
C ASN A 174 -5.57 21.33 -5.61
N HIS A 175 -4.29 21.02 -5.42
CA HIS A 175 -3.51 20.23 -6.36
C HIS A 175 -4.05 18.78 -6.49
N TYR A 176 -4.50 18.20 -5.40
CA TYR A 176 -4.89 16.79 -5.35
C TYR A 176 -6.33 16.59 -5.82
N THR A 177 -6.51 15.86 -6.93
CA THR A 177 -7.82 15.66 -7.55
C THR A 177 -8.69 14.65 -6.81
N SER A 178 -8.08 13.76 -6.03
CA SER A 178 -8.74 12.72 -5.24
C SER A 178 -8.07 12.53 -3.88
N LEU A 179 -8.78 11.88 -2.95
CA LEU A 179 -8.21 11.51 -1.65
C LEU A 179 -7.07 10.50 -1.80
N ALA A 180 -7.16 9.59 -2.78
CA ALA A 180 -6.11 8.61 -3.05
C ALA A 180 -4.80 9.30 -3.48
N GLU A 181 -4.88 10.31 -4.37
CA GLU A 181 -3.73 11.11 -4.79
C GLU A 181 -3.12 11.89 -3.62
N PHE A 182 -3.97 12.50 -2.77
CA PHE A 182 -3.53 13.19 -1.57
C PHE A 182 -2.82 12.25 -0.58
N PHE A 183 -3.32 11.03 -0.44
CA PHE A 183 -2.74 10.03 0.44
C PHE A 183 -1.37 9.56 -0.02
N THR A 184 -1.16 9.35 -1.32
CA THR A 184 0.11 8.93 -1.93
C THR A 184 1.00 10.11 -2.36
N ARG A 185 0.76 11.30 -1.79
CA ARG A 185 1.46 12.54 -2.10
C ARG A 185 2.99 12.37 -2.12
N PRO A 186 3.69 12.90 -3.12
CA PRO A 186 5.14 12.95 -3.11
C PRO A 186 5.64 13.98 -2.08
N LEU A 187 6.84 13.77 -1.56
CA LEU A 187 7.52 14.72 -0.70
C LEU A 187 8.47 15.62 -1.51
N LYS A 188 8.80 16.78 -0.95
CA LYS A 188 9.85 17.67 -1.47
C LYS A 188 11.19 16.96 -1.49
N GLU A 189 12.04 17.31 -2.43
CA GLU A 189 13.44 16.87 -2.42
C GLU A 189 14.12 17.33 -1.12
N GLY A 190 14.88 16.41 -0.49
CA GLY A 190 15.52 16.68 0.80
C GLY A 190 14.61 16.58 2.03
N ALA A 191 13.29 16.37 1.89
CA ALA A 191 12.40 16.16 3.05
C ALA A 191 12.72 14.89 3.83
N ARG A 192 13.39 13.93 3.22
CA ARG A 192 13.90 12.70 3.85
C ARG A 192 15.38 12.55 3.51
N ILE A 193 16.21 12.65 4.54
CA ILE A 193 17.66 12.51 4.42
C ILE A 193 18.00 11.04 4.64
N ILE A 194 18.68 10.44 3.68
CA ILE A 194 19.14 9.07 3.77
C ILE A 194 20.48 9.05 4.53
N ASP A 195 20.53 8.31 5.64
CA ASP A 195 21.74 8.14 6.40
C ASP A 195 22.76 7.27 5.62
N ASP A 196 23.81 7.89 5.12
CA ASP A 196 24.85 7.20 4.33
C ASP A 196 25.73 6.29 5.20
N LYS A 197 25.87 6.56 6.48
CA LYS A 197 26.74 5.80 7.39
C LYS A 197 26.09 4.50 7.83
N SER A 198 24.77 4.48 7.97
CA SER A 198 24.06 3.30 8.39
C SER A 198 24.01 2.25 7.27
N PRO A 199 24.29 0.97 7.56
CA PRO A 199 24.13 -0.13 6.60
C PRO A 199 22.66 -0.38 6.22
N LEU A 200 21.73 -0.02 7.10
CA LEU A 200 20.31 -0.27 6.95
C LEU A 200 19.51 0.94 7.48
N VAL A 201 18.63 1.47 6.65
CA VAL A 201 17.80 2.63 6.99
C VAL A 201 16.31 2.29 6.93
N SER A 202 15.46 3.14 7.52
CA SER A 202 14.02 2.95 7.45
C SER A 202 13.50 3.07 6.01
N PRO A 203 12.73 2.07 5.54
CA PRO A 203 12.11 2.09 4.22
C PRO A 203 10.87 2.98 4.13
N ALA A 204 10.30 3.38 5.26
CA ALA A 204 9.05 4.13 5.30
C ALA A 204 8.98 5.04 6.52
N ASP A 205 8.10 6.05 6.43
CA ASP A 205 7.64 6.77 7.61
C ASP A 205 6.67 5.87 8.38
N GLY A 206 6.79 5.86 9.71
CA GLY A 206 5.87 5.06 10.49
C GLY A 206 6.27 4.90 11.94
N LYS A 207 5.68 3.88 12.56
CA LYS A 207 5.94 3.48 13.93
C LYS A 207 6.55 2.08 13.97
N VAL A 208 7.68 1.94 14.63
CA VAL A 208 8.30 0.62 14.87
C VAL A 208 7.39 -0.18 15.80
N LEU A 209 6.88 -1.32 15.31
CA LEU A 209 6.07 -2.23 16.12
C LEU A 209 6.94 -3.23 16.86
N HIS A 210 7.85 -3.85 16.13
CA HIS A 210 8.77 -4.84 16.64
C HIS A 210 10.09 -4.84 15.86
N PHE A 211 11.17 -5.21 16.51
CA PHE A 211 12.48 -5.48 15.89
C PHE A 211 13.29 -6.43 16.80
N GLY A 212 14.19 -7.16 16.21
CA GLY A 212 15.06 -8.07 16.95
C GLY A 212 15.59 -9.21 16.11
N SER A 213 16.24 -10.16 16.78
CA SER A 213 16.65 -11.42 16.17
C SER A 213 15.43 -12.29 15.88
N ALA A 214 15.42 -12.92 14.71
CA ALA A 214 14.42 -13.92 14.34
C ALA A 214 14.98 -15.29 14.74
N ALA A 215 14.72 -15.69 15.99
CA ALA A 215 15.24 -16.94 16.53
C ALA A 215 14.58 -18.16 15.88
N ASP A 216 15.38 -19.06 15.38
CA ASP A 216 15.12 -20.39 14.83
C ASP A 216 14.04 -20.52 13.76
N THR A 217 12.78 -20.37 14.06
CA THR A 217 11.67 -20.58 13.07
C THR A 217 10.52 -19.61 13.27
N LEU A 218 10.54 -18.82 14.33
CA LEU A 218 9.45 -17.92 14.71
C LEU A 218 9.86 -16.45 14.57
N ILE A 219 8.97 -15.68 14.00
CA ILE A 219 9.05 -14.22 13.94
C ILE A 219 8.08 -13.64 14.96
N GLU A 220 8.54 -12.71 15.77
CA GLU A 220 7.66 -11.99 16.69
C GLU A 220 6.92 -10.87 15.95
N GLN A 221 5.60 -10.97 15.88
CA GLN A 221 4.74 -9.99 15.24
C GLN A 221 4.73 -8.67 16.00
N VAL A 222 4.40 -8.78 17.27
CA VAL A 222 4.49 -7.75 18.31
C VAL A 222 4.66 -8.50 19.60
N LYS A 223 5.19 -7.89 20.62
CA LYS A 223 5.56 -8.47 21.91
C LYS A 223 4.66 -9.63 22.36
N GLY A 224 5.19 -10.86 22.28
CA GLY A 224 4.51 -12.08 22.73
C GLY A 224 3.56 -12.74 21.72
N VAL A 225 3.44 -12.24 20.50
CA VAL A 225 2.66 -12.84 19.41
C VAL A 225 3.58 -13.25 18.28
N ASN A 226 3.71 -14.54 18.03
CA ASN A 226 4.65 -15.11 17.08
C ASN A 226 3.93 -15.75 15.89
N TYR A 227 4.62 -15.85 14.75
CA TYR A 227 4.21 -16.63 13.57
C TYR A 227 5.44 -17.29 12.93
N SER A 228 5.20 -18.34 12.14
CA SER A 228 6.26 -19.08 11.47
C SER A 228 6.89 -18.24 10.34
N ILE A 229 8.22 -18.28 10.20
CA ILE A 229 8.94 -17.69 9.07
C ILE A 229 8.47 -18.35 7.76
N GLU A 230 8.28 -19.67 7.77
CA GLU A 230 7.81 -20.42 6.62
C GLU A 230 6.39 -20.02 6.19
N ASP A 231 5.47 -19.86 7.14
CA ASP A 231 4.12 -19.38 6.84
C ASP A 231 4.11 -17.97 6.26
N PHE A 232 5.09 -17.16 6.63
CA PHE A 232 5.20 -15.79 6.16
C PHE A 232 5.85 -15.68 4.78
N LEU A 233 6.96 -16.38 4.55
CA LEU A 233 7.72 -16.34 3.29
C LEU A 233 7.25 -17.38 2.25
N GLY A 234 6.59 -18.45 2.70
CA GLY A 234 6.24 -19.62 1.88
C GLY A 234 7.40 -20.63 1.80
N PRO A 235 7.16 -21.84 1.24
CA PRO A 235 8.15 -22.91 1.20
C PRO A 235 9.39 -22.54 0.38
N LEU A 236 10.56 -23.07 0.77
CA LEU A 236 11.81 -22.93 0.02
C LEU A 236 11.96 -24.11 -0.96
N GLN A 237 12.15 -23.80 -2.23
CA GLN A 237 12.29 -24.81 -3.29
C GLN A 237 13.57 -25.68 -3.14
N THR A 238 14.53 -25.22 -2.35
CA THR A 238 15.87 -25.83 -2.24
C THR A 238 16.03 -26.83 -1.10
N VAL A 239 15.07 -26.94 -0.18
CA VAL A 239 15.21 -27.78 1.03
C VAL A 239 15.00 -29.26 0.74
N GLU A 240 14.35 -29.62 -0.37
CA GLU A 240 14.08 -31.03 -0.74
C GLU A 240 15.30 -31.88 -1.09
N GLN A 241 16.49 -31.28 -1.26
CA GLN A 241 17.69 -32.00 -1.71
C GLN A 241 18.76 -32.24 -0.63
N SER A 242 18.55 -31.80 0.61
CA SER A 242 19.52 -32.05 1.69
C SER A 242 19.08 -33.22 2.58
N ASN A 243 19.92 -34.23 2.71
CA ASN A 243 19.69 -35.40 3.59
C ASN A 243 19.78 -35.07 5.10
N GLU A 244 20.01 -33.84 5.47
CA GLU A 244 20.06 -33.40 6.88
C GLU A 244 18.87 -32.48 7.21
N PRO A 245 18.27 -32.62 8.40
CA PRO A 245 17.20 -31.74 8.85
C PRO A 245 17.75 -30.35 9.17
N ILE A 246 17.78 -29.47 8.16
CA ILE A 246 18.21 -28.09 8.32
C ILE A 246 16.97 -27.25 8.69
N SER A 247 17.09 -26.39 9.72
CA SER A 247 15.99 -25.49 10.07
C SER A 247 15.70 -24.51 8.92
N TYR A 248 14.44 -24.09 8.77
CA TYR A 248 14.04 -23.15 7.72
C TYR A 248 14.89 -21.86 7.76
N ALA A 249 15.14 -21.31 8.96
CA ALA A 249 15.98 -20.13 9.16
C ALA A 249 17.43 -20.35 8.71
N GLN A 250 17.99 -21.55 8.94
CA GLN A 250 19.33 -21.90 8.46
C GLN A 250 19.37 -22.04 6.93
N ALA A 251 18.31 -22.55 6.33
CA ALA A 251 18.21 -22.67 4.87
C ALA A 251 18.14 -21.31 4.16
N LEU A 252 17.61 -20.29 4.80
CA LEU A 252 17.59 -18.91 4.28
C LEU A 252 18.97 -18.25 4.30
N LYS A 253 19.81 -18.55 5.30
CA LYS A 253 21.11 -17.91 5.44
C LYS A 253 22.06 -18.30 4.32
N LYS A 254 22.76 -17.32 3.78
CA LYS A 254 23.83 -17.56 2.79
C LYS A 254 25.02 -18.31 3.41
N LYS A 255 25.36 -17.94 4.65
CA LYS A 255 26.40 -18.58 5.43
C LYS A 255 25.74 -19.51 6.44
N ARG A 256 26.02 -20.80 6.31
CA ARG A 256 25.55 -21.82 7.26
C ARG A 256 26.36 -21.86 8.55
N ASP A 257 27.36 -20.95 8.66
CA ASP A 257 28.15 -20.80 9.87
C ASP A 257 27.42 -19.92 10.90
N ASP A 258 27.93 -19.93 12.11
CA ASP A 258 27.41 -19.19 13.25
C ASP A 258 27.79 -17.69 13.26
N SER A 259 28.36 -17.16 12.17
CA SER A 259 28.86 -15.79 12.11
C SER A 259 27.72 -14.77 11.88
N THR A 260 26.60 -15.22 11.33
CA THR A 260 25.43 -14.38 11.00
C THR A 260 24.16 -14.88 11.67
N GLU A 261 23.18 -13.99 11.78
CA GLU A 261 21.87 -14.24 12.34
C GLU A 261 20.79 -13.55 11.49
N LEU A 262 19.55 -14.05 11.54
CA LEU A 262 18.40 -13.38 10.92
C LEU A 262 17.85 -12.35 11.89
N TYR A 263 17.55 -11.17 11.35
CA TYR A 263 16.95 -10.05 12.05
C TYR A 263 15.66 -9.65 11.36
N GLN A 264 14.72 -9.12 12.15
CA GLN A 264 13.47 -8.60 11.64
C GLN A 264 13.23 -7.15 12.10
N CYS A 265 12.47 -6.40 11.32
CA CYS A 265 11.94 -5.09 11.70
C CYS A 265 10.55 -4.92 11.10
N VAL A 266 9.59 -4.52 11.94
CA VAL A 266 8.18 -4.33 11.56
C VAL A 266 7.83 -2.85 11.75
N ILE A 267 7.42 -2.19 10.67
CA ILE A 267 7.11 -0.75 10.64
C ILE A 267 5.68 -0.56 10.17
N TYR A 268 4.85 0.00 11.03
CA TYR A 268 3.45 0.35 10.74
C TYR A 268 3.34 1.78 10.23
N LEU A 269 2.69 1.98 9.11
CA LEU A 269 2.40 3.29 8.54
C LEU A 269 1.00 3.72 8.97
N ALA A 270 0.90 4.77 9.77
CA ALA A 270 -0.37 5.34 10.19
C ALA A 270 -1.00 6.17 9.05
N PRO A 271 -2.34 6.39 9.03
CA PRO A 271 -3.02 7.06 7.92
C PRO A 271 -2.52 8.47 7.57
N GLY A 272 -1.82 9.14 8.48
CA GLY A 272 -1.22 10.47 8.23
C GLY A 272 0.21 10.44 7.72
N ASP A 273 0.89 9.31 7.82
CA ASP A 273 2.28 9.18 7.44
C ASP A 273 2.46 9.24 5.90
N TYR A 274 3.69 9.31 5.44
CA TYR A 274 4.04 9.18 4.03
C TYR A 274 3.90 7.72 3.59
N HIS A 275 3.14 7.46 2.52
CA HIS A 275 2.78 6.10 2.12
C HIS A 275 3.51 5.58 0.88
N ARG A 276 4.51 6.31 0.38
CA ARG A 276 5.50 5.72 -0.52
C ARG A 276 6.61 5.10 0.31
N PHE A 277 7.22 4.05 -0.23
CA PHE A 277 8.24 3.32 0.50
C PHE A 277 9.49 3.10 -0.36
N HIS A 278 10.63 3.03 0.33
CA HIS A 278 11.94 3.13 -0.26
C HIS A 278 12.81 1.92 0.08
N SER A 279 13.90 1.75 -0.63
CA SER A 279 14.86 0.70 -0.35
C SER A 279 15.66 1.01 0.91
N PRO A 280 15.69 0.10 1.90
CA PRO A 280 16.42 0.33 3.15
C PRO A 280 17.92 0.09 3.04
N ALA A 281 18.38 -0.55 1.97
CA ALA A 281 19.78 -0.88 1.73
C ALA A 281 20.05 -1.03 0.23
N ALA A 282 21.30 -1.19 -0.15
CA ALA A 282 21.63 -1.67 -1.48
C ALA A 282 21.48 -3.20 -1.52
N TRP A 283 20.58 -3.70 -2.37
CA TRP A 283 20.26 -5.12 -2.51
C TRP A 283 19.72 -5.49 -3.87
N GLU A 284 19.67 -6.78 -4.16
CA GLU A 284 19.22 -7.35 -5.43
C GLU A 284 18.11 -8.37 -5.16
N PRO A 285 16.83 -8.07 -5.51
CA PRO A 285 15.75 -9.02 -5.41
C PRO A 285 15.89 -10.10 -6.49
N THR A 286 15.68 -11.35 -6.12
CA THR A 286 15.75 -12.51 -7.02
C THR A 286 14.40 -13.15 -7.24
N VAL A 287 13.50 -13.06 -6.26
CA VAL A 287 12.17 -13.67 -6.29
C VAL A 287 11.13 -12.70 -5.76
N ARG A 288 10.00 -12.61 -6.44
CA ARG A 288 8.79 -11.98 -5.94
C ARG A 288 7.74 -13.05 -5.64
N ARG A 289 7.11 -12.98 -4.46
CA ARG A 289 5.90 -13.75 -4.13
C ARG A 289 4.75 -12.81 -3.79
N HIS A 290 3.60 -13.08 -4.34
CA HIS A 290 2.36 -12.39 -4.00
C HIS A 290 1.39 -13.38 -3.37
N PHE A 291 1.13 -13.23 -2.09
CA PHE A 291 0.14 -13.99 -1.34
C PHE A 291 -1.18 -13.22 -1.36
N SER A 292 -2.18 -13.77 -2.03
CA SER A 292 -3.54 -13.28 -1.91
C SER A 292 -4.05 -13.59 -0.50
N GLY A 293 -4.61 -12.63 0.19
CA GLY A 293 -5.02 -12.80 1.59
C GLY A 293 -6.14 -11.86 1.98
N GLU A 294 -6.43 -11.79 3.27
CA GLU A 294 -7.37 -10.85 3.83
C GLU A 294 -6.79 -9.44 3.89
N LEU A 295 -7.66 -8.44 4.12
CA LEU A 295 -7.26 -7.07 4.36
C LEU A 295 -7.70 -6.64 5.77
N LEU A 296 -7.17 -7.36 6.77
CA LEU A 296 -7.42 -7.09 8.19
C LEU A 296 -6.64 -5.85 8.63
N SER A 297 -7.17 -5.13 9.64
CA SER A 297 -6.47 -3.96 10.15
C SER A 297 -5.12 -4.33 10.76
N VAL A 298 -4.06 -3.64 10.34
CA VAL A 298 -2.69 -3.81 10.86
C VAL A 298 -2.34 -2.80 11.95
N SER A 299 -3.37 -2.10 12.49
CA SER A 299 -3.13 -1.18 13.62
C SER A 299 -2.45 -1.89 14.78
N PRO A 300 -1.62 -1.18 15.59
CA PRO A 300 -0.89 -1.79 16.71
C PRO A 300 -1.78 -2.58 17.67
N LYS A 301 -3.03 -2.15 17.86
CA LYS A 301 -4.01 -2.84 18.74
C LYS A 301 -4.42 -4.19 18.15
N VAL A 302 -4.69 -4.26 16.84
CA VAL A 302 -5.08 -5.51 16.17
C VAL A 302 -3.88 -6.43 16.04
N ALA A 303 -2.70 -5.90 15.72
CA ALA A 303 -1.47 -6.67 15.66
C ALA A 303 -1.10 -7.32 17.00
N ASN A 304 -1.40 -6.67 18.12
CA ASN A 304 -1.23 -7.26 19.46
C ASN A 304 -2.30 -8.31 19.83
N TRP A 305 -3.46 -8.25 19.16
CA TRP A 305 -4.61 -9.08 19.49
C TRP A 305 -4.73 -10.32 18.62
N LEU A 306 -4.49 -10.21 17.29
CA LEU A 306 -4.70 -11.28 16.32
C LEU A 306 -3.37 -11.97 15.98
N PRO A 307 -3.15 -13.23 16.42
CA PRO A 307 -1.97 -13.99 16.04
C PRO A 307 -1.92 -14.28 14.54
N GLY A 308 -0.74 -14.27 13.95
CA GLY A 308 -0.54 -14.56 12.54
C GLY A 308 -1.11 -13.53 11.56
N LEU A 309 -1.45 -12.33 12.03
CA LEU A 309 -2.06 -11.27 11.23
C LEU A 309 -1.34 -11.04 9.90
N PHE A 310 0.00 -10.97 9.92
CA PHE A 310 0.79 -10.69 8.72
C PHE A 310 0.84 -11.87 7.74
N CYS A 311 0.58 -13.10 8.20
CA CYS A 311 0.42 -14.26 7.34
C CYS A 311 -0.98 -14.33 6.71
N LEU A 312 -2.00 -13.84 7.42
CA LEU A 312 -3.39 -13.82 6.95
C LEU A 312 -3.64 -12.72 5.89
N ASN A 313 -2.94 -11.58 6.03
CA ASN A 313 -3.14 -10.45 5.14
C ASN A 313 -2.46 -10.65 3.79
N GLU A 314 -3.11 -10.08 2.76
CA GLU A 314 -2.49 -9.96 1.44
C GLU A 314 -1.15 -9.27 1.56
N ARG A 315 -0.12 -9.86 0.97
CA ARG A 315 1.25 -9.35 1.05
C ARG A 315 2.02 -9.59 -0.23
N VAL A 316 2.89 -8.64 -0.55
CA VAL A 316 3.86 -8.74 -1.64
C VAL A 316 5.24 -8.79 -1.03
N LEU A 317 5.93 -9.86 -1.33
CA LEU A 317 7.21 -10.22 -0.76
C LEU A 317 8.27 -10.26 -1.86
N TYR A 318 9.36 -9.55 -1.67
CA TYR A 318 10.57 -9.65 -2.48
C TYR A 318 11.68 -10.27 -1.64
N MET A 319 12.27 -11.35 -2.11
CA MET A 319 13.43 -12.01 -1.53
C MET A 319 14.64 -11.82 -2.44
N GLY A 320 15.81 -11.70 -1.86
CA GLY A 320 17.03 -11.50 -2.61
C GLY A 320 18.27 -11.47 -1.72
N LYS A 321 19.26 -10.71 -2.14
CA LYS A 321 20.57 -10.68 -1.49
C LYS A 321 21.04 -9.25 -1.29
N TRP A 322 21.61 -8.98 -0.13
CA TRP A 322 22.37 -7.77 0.15
C TRP A 322 23.80 -8.12 0.58
N LYS A 323 24.58 -7.13 0.97
CA LYS A 323 26.02 -7.35 1.28
C LYS A 323 26.29 -8.40 2.35
N HIS A 324 25.35 -8.65 3.28
CA HIS A 324 25.52 -9.59 4.38
C HIS A 324 24.84 -10.95 4.19
N GLY A 325 24.09 -11.16 3.11
CA GLY A 325 23.44 -12.42 2.80
C GLY A 325 21.98 -12.28 2.38
N PHE A 326 21.07 -13.01 3.02
CA PHE A 326 19.65 -12.98 2.71
C PHE A 326 19.01 -11.64 3.05
N PHE A 327 18.10 -11.20 2.19
CA PHE A 327 17.31 -10.00 2.40
C PHE A 327 15.88 -10.19 1.89
N SER A 328 14.90 -9.84 2.71
CA SER A 328 13.48 -9.86 2.34
C SER A 328 12.82 -8.55 2.69
N TYR A 329 12.04 -8.05 1.73
CA TYR A 329 11.22 -6.85 1.84
C TYR A 329 9.77 -7.23 1.60
N THR A 330 8.92 -7.06 2.60
CA THR A 330 7.49 -7.41 2.50
C THR A 330 6.61 -6.20 2.72
N ALA A 331 5.78 -5.91 1.73
CA ALA A 331 4.69 -4.94 1.83
C ALA A 331 3.40 -5.68 2.18
N VAL A 332 2.85 -5.43 3.37
CA VAL A 332 1.63 -6.08 3.88
C VAL A 332 0.45 -5.14 3.73
N GLY A 333 -0.59 -5.60 3.03
CA GLY A 333 -1.85 -4.87 2.88
C GLY A 333 -2.67 -4.84 4.17
N ALA A 334 -3.61 -3.91 4.25
CA ALA A 334 -4.49 -3.76 5.40
C ALA A 334 -5.90 -3.32 4.99
N THR A 335 -6.82 -3.21 5.95
CA THR A 335 -8.17 -2.67 5.73
C THR A 335 -8.08 -1.26 5.12
N ASN A 336 -8.93 -1.00 4.15
CA ASN A 336 -8.96 0.21 3.33
C ASN A 336 -7.77 0.35 2.35
N VAL A 337 -6.84 -0.62 2.27
CA VAL A 337 -5.80 -0.63 1.24
C VAL A 337 -6.47 -0.97 -0.10
N GLY A 338 -6.45 -0.02 -1.02
CA GLY A 338 -6.93 -0.23 -2.38
C GLY A 338 -6.01 -1.17 -3.16
N SER A 339 -4.70 -0.99 -3.01
CA SER A 339 -3.67 -1.82 -3.65
C SER A 339 -2.28 -1.50 -3.10
N VAL A 340 -1.37 -2.44 -3.28
CA VAL A 340 0.09 -2.24 -3.17
C VAL A 340 0.61 -2.08 -4.58
N GLU A 341 1.29 -0.99 -4.85
CA GLU A 341 1.89 -0.68 -6.15
C GLU A 341 3.42 -0.71 -6.04
N ILE A 342 4.04 -1.51 -6.90
CA ILE A 342 5.51 -1.62 -7.00
C ILE A 342 5.92 -1.11 -8.37
N TYR A 343 6.71 -0.05 -8.42
CA TYR A 343 6.99 0.67 -9.67
C TYR A 343 7.81 -0.13 -10.69
N MET A 344 8.59 -1.11 -10.23
CA MET A 344 9.33 -2.00 -11.12
C MET A 344 8.51 -3.19 -11.62
N ASP A 345 7.34 -3.46 -11.05
CA ASP A 345 6.51 -4.64 -11.32
C ASP A 345 5.10 -4.22 -11.75
N SER A 346 4.99 -3.78 -12.98
CA SER A 346 3.72 -3.30 -13.57
C SER A 346 2.66 -4.41 -13.71
N ASP A 347 3.08 -5.67 -13.73
CA ASP A 347 2.20 -6.82 -13.88
C ASP A 347 1.56 -7.23 -12.55
N LEU A 348 2.13 -6.80 -11.43
CA LEU A 348 1.60 -7.06 -10.11
C LEU A 348 0.25 -6.36 -9.93
N LYS A 349 -0.76 -7.14 -9.62
CA LYS A 349 -2.11 -6.63 -9.30
C LYS A 349 -2.57 -7.22 -7.98
N THR A 350 -2.62 -6.40 -6.96
CA THR A 350 -3.13 -6.75 -5.63
C THR A 350 -4.62 -6.43 -5.50
N ASN A 351 -5.26 -6.96 -4.48
CA ASN A 351 -6.69 -6.79 -4.17
C ASN A 351 -7.61 -7.17 -5.37
N ARG A 352 -7.25 -8.23 -6.10
CA ARG A 352 -8.04 -8.70 -7.26
C ARG A 352 -9.38 -9.29 -6.83
N TRP A 353 -10.39 -9.16 -7.68
CA TRP A 353 -11.66 -9.83 -7.49
C TRP A 353 -11.52 -11.34 -7.84
N THR A 354 -11.58 -12.20 -6.83
CA THR A 354 -11.53 -13.67 -6.99
C THR A 354 -12.89 -14.34 -6.81
N GLY A 355 -14.00 -13.56 -6.89
CA GLY A 355 -15.36 -14.04 -6.63
C GLY A 355 -15.82 -13.83 -5.18
N PHE A 356 -17.06 -14.22 -4.88
CA PHE A 356 -17.62 -14.22 -3.53
C PHE A 356 -17.18 -15.49 -2.77
N ASN A 357 -15.95 -15.57 -2.35
CA ASN A 357 -15.54 -16.61 -1.37
C ASN A 357 -15.79 -16.07 0.05
N VAL A 358 -17.09 -15.89 0.39
CA VAL A 358 -17.49 -15.61 1.76
C VAL A 358 -17.40 -16.92 2.54
N GLY A 359 -16.47 -17.00 3.49
CA GLY A 359 -16.32 -18.18 4.35
C GLY A 359 -15.47 -19.31 3.78
N ALA A 360 -14.80 -19.12 2.66
CA ALA A 360 -13.75 -20.04 2.25
C ALA A 360 -12.61 -19.97 3.27
N HIS A 361 -12.07 -21.14 3.60
CA HIS A 361 -10.97 -21.42 4.50
C HIS A 361 -9.96 -20.29 4.60
N PRO A 362 -9.27 -20.10 5.75
CA PRO A 362 -8.16 -19.18 5.82
C PRO A 362 -7.28 -19.43 4.59
N PRO A 363 -6.89 -18.38 3.84
CA PRO A 363 -6.10 -18.57 2.63
C PRO A 363 -4.95 -19.50 3.01
N SER A 364 -4.79 -20.59 2.25
CA SER A 364 -3.70 -21.50 2.53
C SER A 364 -2.44 -20.67 2.47
N THR A 365 -1.60 -20.73 3.51
CA THR A 365 -0.34 -19.96 3.60
C THR A 365 0.58 -20.27 2.42
N TYR A 366 0.24 -21.25 1.61
CA TYR A 366 0.99 -21.79 0.47
C TYR A 366 0.45 -21.37 -0.91
N GLU A 367 -0.70 -20.67 -0.99
CA GLU A 367 -1.21 -20.20 -2.28
C GLU A 367 -0.65 -18.81 -2.60
N TYR A 368 0.34 -18.76 -3.48
CA TYR A 368 1.00 -17.53 -3.90
C TYR A 368 1.35 -17.56 -5.40
N ASP A 369 1.42 -16.38 -5.99
CA ASP A 369 1.98 -16.16 -7.33
C ASP A 369 3.47 -15.82 -7.18
N GLU A 370 4.34 -16.60 -7.87
CA GLU A 370 5.78 -16.43 -7.80
C GLU A 370 6.34 -15.98 -9.15
N LEU A 371 7.24 -15.00 -9.11
CA LEU A 371 7.99 -14.51 -10.25
C LEU A 371 9.47 -14.54 -9.94
N GLN A 372 10.24 -15.28 -10.75
CA GLN A 372 11.70 -15.26 -10.71
C GLN A 372 12.21 -14.00 -11.41
N LEU A 373 13.00 -13.20 -10.72
CA LEU A 373 13.52 -11.91 -11.18
C LEU A 373 14.99 -12.00 -11.64
N ASP A 374 15.69 -13.06 -11.24
CA ASP A 374 17.10 -13.31 -11.57
C ASP A 374 17.29 -13.99 -12.93
N VAL A 375 16.22 -14.53 -13.50
CA VAL A 375 16.25 -15.05 -14.87
C VAL A 375 16.47 -13.87 -15.79
N LYS A 376 17.70 -13.73 -16.31
CA LYS A 376 18.08 -12.73 -17.30
C LYS A 376 17.19 -12.88 -18.52
N ARG A 377 16.08 -12.16 -18.55
CA ARG A 377 15.36 -11.92 -19.79
C ARG A 377 16.23 -10.97 -20.61
N PRO A 378 16.42 -11.18 -21.91
CA PRO A 378 17.28 -10.33 -22.75
C PRO A 378 16.96 -8.84 -22.63
N ASP A 379 15.72 -8.50 -22.24
CA ASP A 379 15.18 -7.16 -22.22
C ASP A 379 15.13 -6.52 -20.80
N GLN A 380 15.43 -7.28 -19.76
CA GLN A 380 15.39 -6.77 -18.37
C GLN A 380 16.65 -7.23 -17.60
N PRO A 381 17.63 -6.32 -17.44
CA PRO A 381 18.76 -6.59 -16.53
C PRO A 381 18.21 -6.77 -15.12
N GLY A 382 18.76 -7.74 -14.36
CA GLY A 382 18.35 -7.99 -12.97
C GLY A 382 18.22 -6.69 -12.18
N GLN A 383 17.10 -6.54 -11.49
CA GLN A 383 16.78 -5.32 -10.74
C GLN A 383 17.72 -5.19 -9.55
N LYS A 384 18.36 -4.03 -9.41
CA LYS A 384 19.16 -3.65 -8.25
C LYS A 384 18.63 -2.38 -7.67
N PHE A 385 18.48 -2.37 -6.36
CA PHE A 385 18.12 -1.18 -5.61
C PHE A 385 19.34 -0.60 -4.91
N SER A 386 19.49 0.70 -4.99
CA SER A 386 20.35 1.48 -4.10
C SER A 386 19.60 1.82 -2.82
N LYS A 387 20.32 2.10 -1.76
CA LYS A 387 19.72 2.61 -0.51
C LYS A 387 18.99 3.93 -0.77
N GLY A 388 17.74 4.03 -0.37
CA GLY A 388 16.89 5.19 -0.58
C GLY A 388 16.07 5.20 -1.87
N ASP A 389 16.32 4.28 -2.82
CA ASP A 389 15.53 4.20 -4.06
C ASP A 389 14.04 4.02 -3.77
N LEU A 390 13.19 4.70 -4.51
CA LEU A 390 11.74 4.58 -4.40
C LEU A 390 11.28 3.24 -5.00
N ILE A 391 10.72 2.36 -4.18
CA ILE A 391 10.25 1.04 -4.60
C ILE A 391 8.79 1.08 -5.04
N GLY A 392 7.92 1.75 -4.28
CA GLY A 392 6.49 1.73 -4.55
C GLY A 392 5.68 2.57 -3.58
N GLN A 393 4.37 2.32 -3.57
CA GLN A 393 3.42 3.02 -2.70
C GLN A 393 2.29 2.10 -2.22
N PHE A 394 1.70 2.47 -1.11
CA PHE A 394 0.45 1.91 -0.63
C PHE A 394 -0.72 2.86 -0.96
N ASN A 395 -1.71 2.36 -1.63
CA ASN A 395 -2.95 3.10 -1.84
C ASN A 395 -3.88 2.90 -0.62
N MET A 396 -3.47 3.46 0.53
CA MET A 396 -4.00 3.45 1.90
C MET A 396 -3.46 2.32 2.82
N GLY A 397 -3.20 2.66 4.06
CA GLY A 397 -2.81 1.96 5.29
C GLY A 397 -2.05 0.61 5.20
N SER A 398 -0.91 0.45 5.90
CA SER A 398 -0.04 -0.69 5.63
C SER A 398 1.04 -0.93 6.67
N THR A 399 1.78 -2.01 6.47
CA THR A 399 2.95 -2.37 7.29
C THR A 399 4.05 -2.87 6.37
N ILE A 400 5.30 -2.50 6.67
CA ILE A 400 6.48 -3.08 6.05
C ILE A 400 7.13 -4.01 7.05
N VAL A 401 7.47 -5.21 6.59
CA VAL A 401 8.24 -6.19 7.33
C VAL A 401 9.54 -6.45 6.60
N LEU A 402 10.65 -6.18 7.28
CA LEU A 402 11.99 -6.54 6.84
C LEU A 402 12.44 -7.81 7.56
N LEU A 403 13.01 -8.76 6.83
CA LEU A 403 13.70 -9.92 7.38
C LEU A 403 15.02 -10.04 6.64
N PHE A 404 16.14 -10.00 7.37
CA PHE A 404 17.45 -9.92 6.76
C PHE A 404 18.52 -10.65 7.58
N GLU A 405 19.51 -11.18 6.89
CA GLU A 405 20.70 -11.75 7.49
C GLU A 405 21.73 -10.64 7.77
N ALA A 406 22.29 -10.62 8.97
CA ALA A 406 23.39 -9.71 9.32
C ALA A 406 24.35 -10.38 10.29
N PRO A 407 25.59 -9.85 10.46
CA PRO A 407 26.53 -10.32 11.47
C PRO A 407 25.93 -10.26 12.89
N LYS A 408 26.28 -11.21 13.77
CA LYS A 408 25.78 -11.26 15.16
C LYS A 408 26.06 -9.99 15.99
N ASN A 409 27.02 -9.16 15.56
CA ASN A 409 27.32 -7.87 16.18
C ASN A 409 26.50 -6.70 15.59
N PHE A 410 25.45 -6.98 14.79
CA PHE A 410 24.49 -5.97 14.37
C PHE A 410 23.63 -5.54 15.58
N LYS A 411 23.46 -4.23 15.76
CA LYS A 411 22.62 -3.65 16.82
C LYS A 411 21.64 -2.65 16.22
N PHE A 412 20.40 -2.74 16.66
CA PHE A 412 19.40 -1.75 16.32
C PHE A 412 19.56 -0.46 17.11
N ASP A 413 19.38 0.68 16.44
CA ASP A 413 19.41 2.04 17.02
C ASP A 413 18.02 2.60 17.31
N ILE A 414 17.00 1.76 17.28
CA ILE A 414 15.60 2.11 17.39
C ILE A 414 14.96 1.51 18.64
N VAL A 415 13.81 2.05 19.02
CA VAL A 415 13.03 1.56 20.16
C VAL A 415 11.62 1.18 19.70
N ALA A 416 11.06 0.10 20.24
CA ALA A 416 9.68 -0.31 19.94
C ALA A 416 8.69 0.82 20.34
N GLY A 417 7.81 1.16 19.41
CA GLY A 417 6.89 2.29 19.57
C GLY A 417 7.42 3.64 19.11
N GLN A 418 8.68 3.74 18.73
CA GLN A 418 9.29 4.95 18.18
C GLN A 418 8.69 5.31 16.83
N LYS A 419 8.45 6.59 16.58
CA LYS A 419 8.24 7.13 15.22
C LYS A 419 9.57 7.24 14.50
N ILE A 420 9.60 6.79 13.25
CA ILE A 420 10.76 6.87 12.37
C ILE A 420 10.35 7.41 11.01
N SER A 421 11.31 7.95 10.29
CA SER A 421 11.15 8.49 8.94
C SER A 421 12.01 7.73 7.95
N VAL A 422 11.61 7.74 6.67
CA VAL A 422 12.43 7.20 5.56
C VAL A 422 13.87 7.72 5.66
N GLY A 423 14.83 6.81 5.49
CA GLY A 423 16.25 7.15 5.50
C GLY A 423 16.90 7.21 6.88
N GLN A 424 16.15 7.22 7.97
CA GLN A 424 16.70 7.19 9.32
C GLN A 424 17.37 5.83 9.60
N SER A 425 18.54 5.84 10.29
CA SER A 425 19.23 4.61 10.70
C SER A 425 18.31 3.66 11.44
N LEU A 426 18.32 2.38 11.06
CA LEU A 426 17.70 1.29 11.83
C LEU A 426 18.70 0.60 12.74
N GLY A 427 19.99 0.65 12.41
CA GLY A 427 21.02 0.00 13.20
C GLY A 427 22.40 0.03 12.54
N HIS A 428 23.39 -0.42 13.27
CA HIS A 428 24.78 -0.45 12.86
C HIS A 428 25.46 -1.78 13.24
N ILE A 429 26.59 -2.04 12.63
CA ILE A 429 27.46 -3.17 12.97
C ILE A 429 28.52 -2.65 13.94
N VAL A 430 28.59 -3.26 15.12
CA VAL A 430 29.60 -2.90 16.13
C VAL A 430 30.91 -3.52 15.72
N ASP A 431 31.94 -2.69 15.50
CA ASP A 431 33.28 -3.20 15.24
C ASP A 431 33.79 -4.02 16.45
N ARG A 432 34.27 -5.22 16.19
CA ARG A 432 34.96 -5.98 17.22
C ARG A 432 36.30 -5.27 17.47
N LYS A 433 36.43 -4.64 18.64
CA LYS A 433 37.71 -4.13 19.12
C LYS A 433 38.68 -5.29 19.38
#